data_2b2440ea951e67c66484d25879527a99
#
_entry.id   2b2440ea951e67c66484d25879527a99
#
_cell.length_a   1.000
_cell.length_b   1.000
_cell.length_c   1.000
_cell.angle_alpha   90.00
_cell.angle_beta   90.00
_cell.angle_gamma   90.00
#
_symmetry.space_group_name_H-M   'P 1'
#
loop_
_entity.id
_entity.type
_entity.pdbx_description
1 polymer ?
#
loop_
_entity_poly.entity_id
_entity_poly.type
_entity_poly.pdbx_seq_one_letter_code
_entity_poly.pdbx_strand_id
1 'polypeptide(L)'
;MLLSILDITLPVLLMLGIGSILYVLKIHFDSKTIGILIIKIATPCLTFSTLVRTEFSLVELSLSGVAAIMVMVLVAALSLPFIKLKGDRLGAYMSCLLHPNSGNLPLPLCLLAFGEKGLALAFPYFVIVSVSQNTFGYAMIAGNLKWREFFFHPIVISVTAAFIVKITDLTVPNMLLNTTSYLGYTAIPLPLLLLGYALPQISAGNIKIGIVYAVARLVFGGISGLCVIYVLGLTGMLAGVVMIMASMPVALLNFIIAAERNVEPNNIGGIVIVSSLAMVFLIPLLVWFVLWAFPV
;
A
#
# COMPACT_ATOMS: atom_id res chain seq x y z
N MET A 1 -15.29 12.54 -17.09
CA MET A 1 -13.97 12.62 -16.40
C MET A 1 -14.07 13.19 -14.98
N LEU A 2 -14.60 14.42 -14.72
CA LEU A 2 -14.72 14.94 -13.35
C LEU A 2 -15.59 14.06 -12.44
N LEU A 3 -16.76 13.64 -12.90
CA LEU A 3 -17.63 12.72 -12.15
C LEU A 3 -16.94 11.39 -11.86
N SER A 4 -16.25 10.80 -12.82
CA SER A 4 -15.52 9.55 -12.62
C SER A 4 -14.41 9.69 -11.58
N ILE A 5 -13.73 10.84 -11.53
CA ILE A 5 -12.73 11.12 -10.48
C ILE A 5 -13.40 11.19 -9.10
N LEU A 6 -14.53 11.86 -8.99
CA LEU A 6 -15.30 11.95 -7.74
C LEU A 6 -15.81 10.58 -7.30
N ASP A 7 -16.34 9.77 -8.23
CA ASP A 7 -16.82 8.41 -7.92
C ASP A 7 -15.73 7.51 -7.37
N ILE A 8 -14.48 7.71 -7.80
CA ILE A 8 -13.31 6.94 -7.31
C ILE A 8 -12.78 7.51 -5.99
N THR A 9 -12.67 8.84 -5.89
CA THR A 9 -11.93 9.46 -4.79
C THR A 9 -12.81 9.74 -3.57
N LEU A 10 -14.05 10.12 -3.77
CA LEU A 10 -14.96 10.49 -2.68
C LEU A 10 -15.23 9.34 -1.69
N PRO A 11 -15.51 8.10 -2.12
CA PRO A 11 -15.67 6.98 -1.17
C PRO A 11 -14.45 6.77 -0.27
N VAL A 12 -13.23 6.88 -0.83
CA VAL A 12 -11.99 6.74 -0.06
C VAL A 12 -11.85 7.86 0.98
N LEU A 13 -12.10 9.11 0.56
CA LEU A 13 -12.04 10.27 1.44
C LEU A 13 -13.10 10.24 2.54
N LEU A 14 -14.32 9.80 2.21
CA LEU A 14 -15.40 9.64 3.19
C LEU A 14 -15.06 8.56 4.23
N MET A 15 -14.53 7.41 3.83
CA MET A 15 -14.11 6.36 4.76
C MET A 15 -12.99 6.83 5.70
N LEU A 16 -12.00 7.55 5.16
CA LEU A 16 -10.96 8.19 5.99
C LEU A 16 -11.57 9.21 6.97
N GLY A 17 -12.49 10.05 6.48
CA GLY A 17 -13.19 11.05 7.29
C GLY A 17 -14.01 10.41 8.41
N ILE A 18 -14.77 9.36 8.12
CA ILE A 18 -15.54 8.60 9.12
C ILE A 18 -14.60 8.04 10.20
N GLY A 19 -13.47 7.44 9.80
CA GLY A 19 -12.46 6.98 10.76
C GLY A 19 -11.97 8.09 11.70
N SER A 20 -11.69 9.28 11.16
CA SER A 20 -11.29 10.44 11.96
C SER A 20 -12.41 10.95 12.88
N ILE A 21 -13.66 10.92 12.41
CA ILE A 21 -14.84 11.29 13.21
C ILE A 21 -15.02 10.32 14.39
N LEU A 22 -14.86 9.01 14.18
CA LEU A 22 -14.93 8.01 15.26
C LEU A 22 -13.93 8.34 16.38
N TYR A 23 -12.73 8.78 16.03
CA TYR A 23 -11.73 9.22 17.02
C TYR A 23 -12.18 10.48 17.77
N VAL A 24 -12.64 11.51 17.06
CA VAL A 24 -13.09 12.78 17.67
C VAL A 24 -14.28 12.55 18.61
N LEU A 25 -15.20 11.68 18.24
CA LEU A 25 -16.36 11.29 19.05
C LEU A 25 -15.98 10.35 20.20
N LYS A 26 -14.70 9.99 20.35
CA LYS A 26 -14.19 9.07 21.38
C LYS A 26 -14.88 7.69 21.37
N ILE A 27 -15.36 7.27 20.21
CA ILE A 27 -15.90 5.93 20.02
C ILE A 27 -14.71 4.94 20.08
N HIS A 28 -14.82 3.97 20.99
CA HIS A 28 -13.75 2.99 21.16
C HIS A 28 -13.61 2.12 19.90
N PHE A 29 -12.44 2.21 19.28
CA PHE A 29 -12.09 1.47 18.07
C PHE A 29 -10.78 0.75 18.33
N ASP A 30 -10.86 -0.54 18.64
CA ASP A 30 -9.65 -1.34 18.91
C ASP A 30 -8.83 -1.56 17.62
N SER A 31 -7.97 -0.61 17.36
CA SER A 31 -7.10 -0.58 16.17
C SER A 31 -6.22 -1.83 16.06
N LYS A 32 -5.82 -2.44 17.18
CA LYS A 32 -4.97 -3.62 17.20
C LYS A 32 -5.74 -4.86 16.72
N THR A 33 -6.92 -5.11 17.27
CA THR A 33 -7.77 -6.24 16.88
C THR A 33 -8.20 -6.12 15.43
N ILE A 34 -8.64 -4.91 15.01
CA ILE A 34 -9.05 -4.67 13.62
C ILE A 34 -7.87 -4.84 12.66
N GLY A 35 -6.68 -4.33 13.00
CA GLY A 35 -5.48 -4.54 12.21
C GLY A 35 -5.11 -6.03 12.05
N ILE A 36 -5.25 -6.83 13.10
CA ILE A 36 -5.04 -8.28 13.05
C ILE A 36 -6.05 -8.96 12.11
N LEU A 37 -7.33 -8.60 12.19
CA LEU A 37 -8.38 -9.14 11.32
C LEU A 37 -8.12 -8.79 9.86
N ILE A 38 -7.72 -7.55 9.57
CA ILE A 38 -7.35 -7.11 8.22
C ILE A 38 -6.19 -7.95 7.67
N ILE A 39 -5.10 -8.07 8.40
CA ILE A 39 -3.86 -8.70 7.93
C ILE A 39 -4.00 -10.23 7.85
N LYS A 40 -4.66 -10.86 8.84
CA LYS A 40 -4.70 -12.32 8.94
C LYS A 40 -5.90 -12.97 8.27
N ILE A 41 -6.98 -12.21 8.03
CA ILE A 41 -8.23 -12.77 7.48
C ILE A 41 -8.66 -12.00 6.24
N ALA A 42 -8.99 -10.72 6.36
CA ALA A 42 -9.63 -9.97 5.29
C ALA A 42 -8.75 -9.86 4.04
N THR A 43 -7.51 -9.40 4.17
CA THR A 43 -6.60 -9.25 3.02
C THR A 43 -6.24 -10.59 2.37
N PRO A 44 -5.88 -11.67 3.09
CA PRO A 44 -5.70 -12.98 2.49
C PRO A 44 -6.94 -13.50 1.75
N CYS A 45 -8.13 -13.36 2.32
CA CYS A 45 -9.38 -13.76 1.71
C CYS A 45 -9.67 -12.94 0.43
N LEU A 46 -9.47 -11.62 0.47
CA LEU A 46 -9.62 -10.75 -0.71
C LEU A 46 -8.65 -11.18 -1.81
N THR A 47 -7.38 -11.34 -1.47
CA THR A 47 -6.33 -11.74 -2.42
C THR A 47 -6.68 -13.07 -3.09
N PHE A 48 -7.04 -14.08 -2.30
CA PHE A 48 -7.41 -15.40 -2.81
C PHE A 48 -8.63 -15.32 -3.73
N SER A 49 -9.74 -14.77 -3.25
CA SER A 49 -10.99 -14.74 -4.01
C SER A 49 -10.88 -13.92 -5.30
N THR A 50 -10.21 -12.77 -5.26
CA THR A 50 -9.98 -11.94 -6.44
C THR A 50 -9.10 -12.65 -7.47
N LEU A 51 -7.96 -13.21 -7.06
CA LEU A 51 -7.07 -13.91 -7.96
C LEU A 51 -7.70 -15.17 -8.57
N VAL A 52 -8.53 -15.91 -7.83
CA VAL A 52 -9.21 -17.09 -8.37
C VAL A 52 -10.32 -16.71 -9.35
N ARG A 53 -11.11 -15.67 -9.06
CA ARG A 53 -12.27 -15.26 -9.88
C ARG A 53 -11.90 -14.46 -11.12
N THR A 54 -10.83 -13.67 -11.07
CA THR A 54 -10.47 -12.74 -12.14
C THR A 54 -9.64 -13.44 -13.21
N GLU A 55 -9.98 -13.22 -14.47
CA GLU A 55 -9.16 -13.62 -15.60
C GLU A 55 -8.06 -12.59 -15.82
N PHE A 56 -6.82 -13.03 -15.82
CA PHE A 56 -5.64 -12.20 -16.05
C PHE A 56 -4.55 -13.00 -16.74
N SER A 57 -3.67 -12.30 -17.44
CA SER A 57 -2.45 -12.88 -17.98
C SER A 57 -1.40 -13.07 -16.86
N LEU A 58 -0.78 -14.26 -16.79
CA LEU A 58 0.36 -14.48 -15.88
C LEU A 58 1.51 -13.51 -16.17
N VAL A 59 1.63 -13.06 -17.43
CA VAL A 59 2.62 -12.05 -17.83
C VAL A 59 2.31 -10.71 -17.18
N GLU A 60 1.05 -10.25 -17.20
CA GLU A 60 0.66 -8.99 -16.55
C GLU A 60 0.91 -9.01 -15.03
N LEU A 61 0.60 -10.12 -14.36
CA LEU A 61 0.89 -10.28 -12.93
C LEU A 61 2.39 -10.27 -12.62
N SER A 62 3.19 -10.99 -13.44
CA SER A 62 4.64 -11.01 -13.26
C SER A 62 5.26 -9.64 -13.52
N LEU A 63 4.78 -8.90 -14.53
CA LEU A 63 5.22 -7.53 -14.81
C LEU A 63 4.89 -6.57 -13.67
N SER A 64 3.71 -6.71 -13.04
CA SER A 64 3.36 -5.94 -11.83
C SER A 64 4.35 -6.19 -10.68
N GLY A 65 4.71 -7.46 -10.44
CA GLY A 65 5.71 -7.83 -9.45
C GLY A 65 7.11 -7.29 -9.78
N VAL A 66 7.55 -7.46 -11.02
CA VAL A 66 8.84 -6.91 -11.50
C VAL A 66 8.85 -5.39 -11.36
N ALA A 67 7.76 -4.71 -11.72
CA ALA A 67 7.63 -3.27 -11.56
C ALA A 67 7.79 -2.84 -10.09
N ALA A 68 7.21 -3.58 -9.14
CA ALA A 68 7.40 -3.29 -7.71
C ALA A 68 8.87 -3.34 -7.29
N ILE A 69 9.60 -4.39 -7.69
CA ILE A 69 11.03 -4.54 -7.40
C ILE A 69 11.83 -3.38 -8.01
N MET A 70 11.59 -3.08 -9.28
CA MET A 70 12.29 -2.00 -9.98
C MET A 70 12.02 -0.63 -9.36
N VAL A 71 10.77 -0.33 -9.02
CA VAL A 71 10.41 0.91 -8.31
C VAL A 71 11.12 0.99 -6.95
N MET A 72 11.14 -0.09 -6.17
CA MET A 72 11.86 -0.13 -4.89
C MET A 72 13.36 0.12 -5.07
N VAL A 73 13.99 -0.50 -6.07
CA VAL A 73 15.43 -0.30 -6.36
C VAL A 73 15.71 1.16 -6.74
N LEU A 74 14.89 1.76 -7.61
CA LEU A 74 15.05 3.16 -8.02
C LEU A 74 14.80 4.11 -6.83
N VAL A 75 13.76 3.88 -6.04
CA VAL A 75 13.51 4.68 -4.83
C VAL A 75 14.70 4.56 -3.86
N ALA A 76 15.26 3.36 -3.66
CA ALA A 76 16.44 3.19 -2.82
C ALA A 76 17.65 3.97 -3.36
N ALA A 77 17.88 3.90 -4.69
CA ALA A 77 18.97 4.62 -5.36
C ALA A 77 18.85 6.15 -5.20
N LEU A 78 17.63 6.71 -5.32
CA LEU A 78 17.37 8.14 -5.11
C LEU A 78 17.45 8.53 -3.63
N SER A 79 16.98 7.65 -2.74
CA SER A 79 16.91 7.92 -1.30
C SER A 79 18.27 7.88 -0.61
N LEU A 80 19.18 7.01 -1.07
CA LEU A 80 20.49 6.83 -0.44
C LEU A 80 21.33 8.12 -0.40
N PRO A 81 21.57 8.81 -1.53
CA PRO A 81 22.30 10.06 -1.52
C PRO A 81 21.54 11.16 -0.76
N PHE A 82 20.20 11.20 -0.90
CA PHE A 82 19.37 12.19 -0.22
C PHE A 82 19.50 12.10 1.31
N ILE A 83 19.38 10.89 1.90
CA ILE A 83 19.51 10.69 3.35
C ILE A 83 20.94 10.98 3.83
N LYS A 84 21.95 10.55 3.07
CA LYS A 84 23.37 10.83 3.41
C LYS A 84 23.68 12.32 3.43
N LEU A 85 23.18 13.09 2.46
CA LEU A 85 23.35 14.54 2.41
C LEU A 85 22.66 15.27 3.57
N LYS A 86 21.56 14.69 4.11
CA LYS A 86 20.87 15.21 5.29
C LYS A 86 21.57 14.85 6.61
N GLY A 87 22.43 13.83 6.62
CA GLY A 87 23.06 13.32 7.84
C GLY A 87 22.12 12.53 8.75
N ASP A 88 20.94 12.12 8.23
CA ASP A 88 19.92 11.42 9.01
C ASP A 88 20.22 9.92 9.14
N ARG A 89 19.56 9.23 10.08
CA ARG A 89 19.75 7.80 10.36
C ARG A 89 19.27 6.94 9.19
N LEU A 90 20.23 6.40 8.41
CA LEU A 90 19.98 5.73 7.13
C LEU A 90 18.86 4.68 7.21
N GLY A 91 18.91 3.73 8.16
CA GLY A 91 17.95 2.63 8.21
C GLY A 91 16.50 3.08 8.39
N ALA A 92 16.26 3.97 9.35
CA ALA A 92 14.91 4.41 9.68
C ALA A 92 14.28 5.22 8.53
N TYR A 93 15.00 6.19 7.99
CA TYR A 93 14.50 7.04 6.91
C TYR A 93 14.44 6.31 5.56
N MET A 94 15.38 5.38 5.30
CA MET A 94 15.32 4.51 4.13
C MET A 94 14.06 3.65 4.14
N SER A 95 13.70 3.06 5.29
CA SER A 95 12.45 2.29 5.40
C SER A 95 11.23 3.14 5.09
N CYS A 96 11.17 4.39 5.57
CA CYS A 96 10.08 5.32 5.27
C CYS A 96 9.96 5.64 3.77
N LEU A 97 11.08 5.87 3.09
CA LEU A 97 11.07 6.18 1.66
C LEU A 97 10.81 4.96 0.80
N LEU A 98 11.29 3.79 1.20
CA LEU A 98 11.21 2.56 0.41
C LEU A 98 9.87 1.85 0.53
N HIS A 99 9.22 1.92 1.70
CA HIS A 99 7.98 1.18 1.98
C HIS A 99 6.77 2.12 2.08
N PRO A 100 6.05 2.31 0.97
CA PRO A 100 4.80 3.06 0.95
C PRO A 100 3.65 2.29 1.60
N ASN A 101 2.57 2.98 1.85
CA ASN A 101 1.29 2.38 2.18
C ASN A 101 0.75 1.62 0.94
N SER A 102 1.17 0.39 0.76
CA SER A 102 0.84 -0.42 -0.42
C SER A 102 -0.51 -1.14 -0.33
N GLY A 103 -1.13 -1.22 0.84
CA GLY A 103 -2.37 -1.95 1.07
C GLY A 103 -3.59 -1.06 1.30
N ASN A 104 -3.57 -0.30 2.39
CA ASN A 104 -4.77 0.35 2.93
C ASN A 104 -5.40 1.39 1.98
N LEU A 105 -4.60 2.09 1.20
CA LEU A 105 -5.06 3.17 0.33
C LEU A 105 -5.09 2.76 -1.15
N PRO A 106 -4.03 2.16 -1.73
CA PRO A 106 -4.00 1.91 -3.17
C PRO A 106 -4.87 0.73 -3.62
N LEU A 107 -5.07 -0.32 -2.81
CA LEU A 107 -5.93 -1.43 -3.22
C LEU A 107 -7.39 -0.97 -3.45
N PRO A 108 -8.03 -0.23 -2.52
CA PRO A 108 -9.32 0.41 -2.79
C PRO A 108 -9.32 1.32 -4.02
N LEU A 109 -8.28 2.13 -4.21
CA LEU A 109 -8.17 3.01 -5.38
C LEU A 109 -8.07 2.22 -6.69
N CYS A 110 -7.28 1.16 -6.74
CA CYS A 110 -7.18 0.29 -7.92
C CYS A 110 -8.51 -0.41 -8.23
N LEU A 111 -9.24 -0.85 -7.19
CA LEU A 111 -10.57 -1.44 -7.36
C LEU A 111 -11.57 -0.41 -7.92
N LEU A 112 -11.62 0.79 -7.34
CA LEU A 112 -12.57 1.83 -7.76
C LEU A 112 -12.23 2.41 -9.14
N ALA A 113 -10.94 2.50 -9.49
CA ALA A 113 -10.51 3.02 -10.78
C ALA A 113 -10.60 2.01 -11.93
N PHE A 114 -10.34 0.73 -11.65
CA PHE A 114 -10.13 -0.29 -12.67
C PHE A 114 -10.90 -1.60 -12.43
N GLY A 115 -11.77 -1.64 -11.42
CA GLY A 115 -12.54 -2.84 -11.06
C GLY A 115 -11.67 -3.98 -10.52
N GLU A 116 -12.25 -5.17 -10.49
CA GLU A 116 -11.60 -6.39 -9.95
C GLU A 116 -10.30 -6.73 -10.68
N LYS A 117 -10.20 -6.44 -11.98
CA LYS A 117 -8.97 -6.67 -12.75
C LYS A 117 -7.83 -5.75 -12.28
N GLY A 118 -8.14 -4.48 -12.02
CA GLY A 118 -7.16 -3.54 -11.46
C GLY A 118 -6.69 -3.95 -10.06
N LEU A 119 -7.61 -4.41 -9.23
CA LEU A 119 -7.29 -4.97 -7.92
C LEU A 119 -6.38 -6.20 -8.03
N ALA A 120 -6.69 -7.14 -8.94
CA ALA A 120 -5.88 -8.34 -9.18
C ALA A 120 -4.44 -7.99 -9.60
N LEU A 121 -4.28 -7.01 -10.51
CA LEU A 121 -2.97 -6.51 -10.96
C LEU A 121 -2.19 -5.79 -9.85
N ALA A 122 -2.87 -5.21 -8.86
CA ALA A 122 -2.21 -4.56 -7.73
C ALA A 122 -1.62 -5.55 -6.71
N PHE A 123 -2.15 -6.78 -6.61
CA PHE A 123 -1.70 -7.74 -5.60
C PHE A 123 -0.23 -8.14 -5.70
N PRO A 124 0.36 -8.49 -6.85
CA PRO A 124 1.78 -8.83 -6.92
C PRO A 124 2.68 -7.70 -6.41
N TYR A 125 2.36 -6.46 -6.79
CA TYR A 125 3.06 -5.28 -6.28
C TYR A 125 2.92 -5.15 -4.77
N PHE A 126 1.69 -5.25 -4.26
CA PHE A 126 1.38 -5.19 -2.85
C PHE A 126 2.13 -6.26 -2.04
N VAL A 127 2.15 -7.51 -2.52
CA VAL A 127 2.83 -8.62 -1.85
C VAL A 127 4.33 -8.33 -1.70
N ILE A 128 4.98 -7.92 -2.79
CA ILE A 128 6.42 -7.63 -2.78
C ILE A 128 6.75 -6.52 -1.79
N VAL A 129 6.01 -5.41 -1.84
CA VAL A 129 6.24 -4.28 -0.93
C VAL A 129 5.94 -4.67 0.52
N SER A 130 4.82 -5.36 0.78
CA SER A 130 4.43 -5.78 2.14
C SER A 130 5.41 -6.77 2.74
N VAL A 131 5.84 -7.76 1.97
CA VAL A 131 6.83 -8.74 2.42
C VAL A 131 8.16 -8.06 2.69
N SER A 132 8.62 -7.19 1.79
CA SER A 132 9.83 -6.39 1.99
C SER A 132 9.74 -5.52 3.24
N GLN A 133 8.60 -4.88 3.48
CA GLN A 133 8.39 -4.03 4.65
C GLN A 133 8.44 -4.81 5.96
N ASN A 134 7.82 -5.99 6.02
CA ASN A 134 7.79 -6.82 7.23
C ASN A 134 9.13 -7.55 7.49
N THR A 135 10.03 -7.64 6.51
CA THR A 135 11.35 -8.25 6.63
C THR A 135 12.45 -7.20 6.65
N PHE A 136 12.79 -6.65 5.49
CA PHE A 136 13.87 -5.65 5.34
C PHE A 136 13.51 -4.31 6.01
N GLY A 137 12.28 -3.82 5.84
CA GLY A 137 11.83 -2.58 6.47
C GLY A 137 11.87 -2.67 8.00
N TYR A 138 11.41 -3.79 8.55
CA TYR A 138 11.54 -4.08 9.97
C TYR A 138 13.01 -4.12 10.40
N ALA A 139 13.87 -4.83 9.66
CA ALA A 139 15.29 -4.95 9.97
C ALA A 139 16.04 -3.61 9.88
N MET A 140 15.68 -2.74 8.94
CA MET A 140 16.25 -1.40 8.79
C MET A 140 15.99 -0.51 10.03
N ILE A 141 14.84 -0.66 10.66
CA ILE A 141 14.47 0.11 11.86
C ILE A 141 14.92 -0.61 13.13
N ALA A 142 14.65 -1.91 13.24
CA ALA A 142 14.86 -2.71 14.45
C ALA A 142 16.26 -3.35 14.58
N GLY A 143 17.02 -3.41 13.48
CA GLY A 143 18.37 -3.96 13.45
C GLY A 143 18.47 -5.49 13.36
N ASN A 144 17.33 -6.22 13.29
CA ASN A 144 17.30 -7.68 13.18
C ASN A 144 16.33 -8.17 12.11
N LEU A 145 16.73 -9.17 11.34
CA LEU A 145 15.96 -9.72 10.24
C LEU A 145 15.13 -10.93 10.71
N LYS A 146 13.86 -10.96 10.33
CA LYS A 146 12.90 -12.01 10.71
C LYS A 146 12.50 -12.87 9.51
N TRP A 147 13.38 -13.77 9.06
CA TRP A 147 13.15 -14.61 7.88
C TRP A 147 11.90 -15.51 7.97
N ARG A 148 11.54 -15.96 9.15
CA ARG A 148 10.35 -16.81 9.34
C ARG A 148 9.05 -16.08 8.98
N GLU A 149 8.98 -14.78 9.26
CA GLU A 149 7.80 -13.96 8.94
C GLU A 149 7.61 -13.76 7.43
N PHE A 150 8.68 -13.92 6.64
CA PHE A 150 8.60 -13.90 5.18
C PHE A 150 7.78 -15.07 4.63
N PHE A 151 8.16 -16.31 4.97
CA PHE A 151 7.55 -17.51 4.39
C PHE A 151 6.14 -17.79 4.91
N PHE A 152 5.84 -17.40 6.13
CA PHE A 152 4.54 -17.63 6.78
C PHE A 152 3.64 -16.40 6.76
N HIS A 153 3.93 -15.42 5.90
CA HIS A 153 3.07 -14.25 5.77
C HIS A 153 1.72 -14.65 5.16
N PRO A 154 0.57 -14.33 5.80
CA PRO A 154 -0.75 -14.79 5.36
C PRO A 154 -1.07 -14.44 3.90
N ILE A 155 -0.59 -13.29 3.42
CA ILE A 155 -0.76 -12.86 2.03
C ILE A 155 0.03 -13.75 1.07
N VAL A 156 1.26 -14.14 1.41
CA VAL A 156 2.08 -15.05 0.60
C VAL A 156 1.37 -16.40 0.46
N ILE A 157 0.83 -16.91 1.56
CA ILE A 157 0.08 -18.18 1.58
C ILE A 157 -1.16 -18.07 0.67
N SER A 158 -1.92 -16.98 0.76
CA SER A 158 -3.14 -16.79 -0.06
C SER A 158 -2.85 -16.65 -1.55
N VAL A 159 -1.79 -15.92 -1.91
CA VAL A 159 -1.33 -15.82 -3.32
C VAL A 159 -0.90 -17.18 -3.83
N THR A 160 -0.06 -17.90 -3.07
CA THR A 160 0.40 -19.24 -3.45
C THR A 160 -0.78 -20.20 -3.65
N ALA A 161 -1.75 -20.19 -2.73
CA ALA A 161 -2.96 -21.00 -2.85
C ALA A 161 -3.77 -20.64 -4.12
N ALA A 162 -3.96 -19.35 -4.42
CA ALA A 162 -4.66 -18.92 -5.62
C ALA A 162 -3.92 -19.34 -6.90
N PHE A 163 -2.59 -19.25 -6.94
CA PHE A 163 -1.79 -19.72 -8.06
C PHE A 163 -1.86 -21.24 -8.24
N ILE A 164 -1.82 -22.02 -7.15
CA ILE A 164 -2.00 -23.48 -7.22
C ILE A 164 -3.36 -23.80 -7.86
N VAL A 165 -4.46 -23.19 -7.40
CA VAL A 165 -5.79 -23.37 -7.96
C VAL A 165 -5.81 -23.08 -9.47
N LYS A 166 -5.20 -21.97 -9.90
CA LYS A 166 -5.14 -21.55 -11.31
C LYS A 166 -4.30 -22.47 -12.20
N ILE A 167 -3.16 -22.95 -11.72
CA ILE A 167 -2.26 -23.80 -12.50
C ILE A 167 -2.79 -25.23 -12.61
N THR A 168 -3.51 -25.68 -11.58
CA THR A 168 -4.07 -27.06 -11.55
C THR A 168 -5.50 -27.14 -12.08
N ASP A 169 -6.08 -26.02 -12.52
CA ASP A 169 -7.49 -25.90 -12.93
C ASP A 169 -8.49 -26.49 -11.91
N LEU A 170 -8.12 -26.43 -10.62
CA LEU A 170 -8.96 -26.91 -9.54
C LEU A 170 -10.24 -26.08 -9.41
N THR A 171 -11.40 -26.75 -9.46
CA THR A 171 -12.68 -26.10 -9.20
C THR A 171 -12.85 -25.84 -7.71
N VAL A 172 -12.78 -24.57 -7.31
CA VAL A 172 -13.05 -24.20 -5.92
C VAL A 172 -14.57 -24.13 -5.69
N PRO A 173 -15.11 -24.80 -4.65
CA PRO A 173 -16.53 -24.75 -4.35
C PRO A 173 -17.03 -23.31 -4.15
N ASN A 174 -18.21 -23.00 -4.72
CA ASN A 174 -18.80 -21.66 -4.63
C ASN A 174 -18.99 -21.17 -3.18
N MET A 175 -19.28 -22.07 -2.24
CA MET A 175 -19.37 -21.74 -0.82
C MET A 175 -18.06 -21.13 -0.30
N LEU A 176 -16.92 -21.73 -0.64
CA LEU A 176 -15.61 -21.26 -0.20
C LEU A 176 -15.26 -19.91 -0.88
N LEU A 177 -15.50 -19.80 -2.18
CA LEU A 177 -15.29 -18.55 -2.92
C LEU A 177 -16.18 -17.40 -2.39
N ASN A 178 -17.44 -17.67 -2.07
CA ASN A 178 -18.34 -16.66 -1.54
C ASN A 178 -17.91 -16.25 -0.12
N THR A 179 -17.57 -17.20 0.74
CA THR A 179 -17.09 -16.93 2.09
C THR A 179 -15.81 -16.06 2.06
N THR A 180 -14.84 -16.46 1.24
CA THR A 180 -13.59 -15.67 1.11
C THR A 180 -13.84 -14.31 0.48
N SER A 181 -14.80 -14.17 -0.46
CA SER A 181 -15.17 -12.86 -1.00
C SER A 181 -15.81 -11.95 0.05
N TYR A 182 -16.79 -12.44 0.83
CA TYR A 182 -17.45 -11.63 1.86
C TYR A 182 -16.48 -11.16 2.95
N LEU A 183 -15.62 -12.06 3.43
CA LEU A 183 -14.57 -11.71 4.38
C LEU A 183 -13.56 -10.75 3.73
N GLY A 184 -13.22 -11.02 2.48
CA GLY A 184 -12.26 -10.24 1.72
C GLY A 184 -12.69 -8.80 1.49
N TYR A 185 -13.93 -8.54 1.13
CA TYR A 185 -14.42 -7.17 0.89
C TYR A 185 -14.31 -6.28 2.12
N THR A 186 -14.22 -6.81 3.32
CA THR A 186 -13.95 -6.02 4.52
C THR A 186 -12.53 -5.39 4.53
N ALA A 187 -11.60 -5.94 3.75
CA ALA A 187 -10.25 -5.39 3.55
C ALA A 187 -10.24 -4.08 2.73
N ILE A 188 -11.38 -3.60 2.26
CA ILE A 188 -11.51 -2.33 1.54
C ILE A 188 -11.86 -1.20 2.52
N PRO A 189 -12.98 -1.23 3.24
CA PRO A 189 -13.36 -0.15 4.14
C PRO A 189 -12.58 -0.14 5.47
N LEU A 190 -12.30 -1.29 6.07
CA LEU A 190 -11.69 -1.34 7.40
C LEU A 190 -10.29 -0.70 7.46
N PRO A 191 -9.37 -0.92 6.51
CA PRO A 191 -8.07 -0.25 6.53
C PRO A 191 -8.17 1.26 6.38
N LEU A 192 -9.13 1.77 5.61
CA LEU A 192 -9.35 3.21 5.43
C LEU A 192 -9.93 3.84 6.70
N LEU A 193 -10.90 3.19 7.34
CA LEU A 193 -11.42 3.60 8.65
C LEU A 193 -10.30 3.58 9.71
N LEU A 194 -9.50 2.51 9.72
CA LEU A 194 -8.39 2.38 10.66
C LEU A 194 -7.34 3.47 10.45
N LEU A 195 -6.98 3.78 9.19
CA LEU A 195 -6.04 4.85 8.87
C LEU A 195 -6.60 6.20 9.31
N GLY A 196 -7.87 6.49 8.99
CA GLY A 196 -8.53 7.71 9.43
C GLY A 196 -8.58 7.86 10.94
N TYR A 197 -8.84 6.78 11.68
CA TYR A 197 -8.85 6.76 13.14
C TYR A 197 -7.45 6.92 13.75
N ALA A 198 -6.42 6.38 13.11
CA ALA A 198 -5.05 6.39 13.62
C ALA A 198 -4.34 7.73 13.38
N LEU A 199 -4.60 8.41 12.26
CA LEU A 199 -3.89 9.66 11.91
C LEU A 199 -3.95 10.73 12.98
N PRO A 200 -5.10 11.05 13.62
CA PRO A 200 -5.16 12.06 14.67
C PRO A 200 -4.45 11.65 15.99
N GLN A 201 -4.14 10.36 16.17
CA GLN A 201 -3.49 9.85 17.39
C GLN A 201 -1.97 9.99 17.34
N ILE A 202 -1.40 10.10 16.16
CA ILE A 202 0.06 10.20 15.99
C ILE A 202 0.48 11.62 16.32
N SER A 203 1.47 11.78 17.19
CA SER A 203 2.07 13.09 17.42
C SER A 203 2.75 13.59 16.15
N ALA A 204 2.43 14.82 15.75
CA ALA A 204 2.99 15.43 14.55
C ALA A 204 4.52 15.66 14.64
N GLY A 205 5.12 15.49 15.82
CA GLY A 205 6.55 15.55 16.07
C GLY A 205 7.25 16.71 15.35
N ASN A 206 8.28 16.40 14.56
CA ASN A 206 9.01 17.39 13.78
C ASN A 206 8.38 17.56 12.39
N ILE A 207 7.46 18.52 12.26
CA ILE A 207 6.76 18.82 10.99
C ILE A 207 7.73 19.15 9.84
N LYS A 208 8.86 19.82 10.11
CA LYS A 208 9.84 20.16 9.06
C LYS A 208 10.46 18.90 8.45
N ILE A 209 10.88 17.94 9.27
CA ILE A 209 11.34 16.64 8.80
C ILE A 209 10.21 15.91 8.09
N GLY A 210 9.00 15.95 8.65
CA GLY A 210 7.80 15.39 8.06
C GLY A 210 7.56 15.85 6.63
N ILE A 211 7.58 17.17 6.38
CA ILE A 211 7.39 17.77 5.05
C ILE A 211 8.50 17.32 4.08
N VAL A 212 9.76 17.42 4.50
CA VAL A 212 10.90 17.10 3.63
C VAL A 212 10.85 15.65 3.15
N TYR A 213 10.63 14.70 4.06
CA TYR A 213 10.58 13.30 3.70
C TYR A 213 9.27 12.89 3.04
N ALA A 214 8.13 13.51 3.35
CA ALA A 214 6.88 13.30 2.64
C ALA A 214 6.99 13.72 1.18
N VAL A 215 7.55 14.90 0.90
CA VAL A 215 7.80 15.37 -0.47
C VAL A 215 8.78 14.44 -1.18
N ALA A 216 9.89 14.07 -0.53
CA ALA A 216 10.85 13.13 -1.10
C ALA A 216 10.19 11.80 -1.46
N ARG A 217 9.36 11.24 -0.56
CA ARG A 217 8.63 9.98 -0.82
C ARG A 217 7.73 10.07 -2.05
N LEU A 218 6.89 11.10 -2.11
CA LEU A 218 5.94 11.27 -3.22
C LEU A 218 6.67 11.51 -4.55
N VAL A 219 7.71 12.34 -4.55
CA VAL A 219 8.51 12.65 -5.74
C VAL A 219 9.30 11.42 -6.20
N PHE A 220 10.05 10.76 -5.30
CA PHE A 220 10.85 9.59 -5.68
C PHE A 220 9.96 8.42 -6.12
N GLY A 221 8.83 8.20 -5.44
CA GLY A 221 7.86 7.19 -5.84
C GLY A 221 7.25 7.48 -7.20
N GLY A 222 6.78 8.70 -7.44
CA GLY A 222 6.19 9.10 -8.71
C GLY A 222 7.18 9.01 -9.87
N ILE A 223 8.39 9.55 -9.72
CA ILE A 223 9.45 9.48 -10.75
C ILE A 223 9.83 8.01 -11.03
N SER A 224 10.05 7.21 -9.97
CA SER A 224 10.40 5.79 -10.12
C SER A 224 9.29 5.01 -10.82
N GLY A 225 8.01 5.29 -10.48
CA GLY A 225 6.86 4.70 -11.14
C GLY A 225 6.84 5.01 -12.63
N LEU A 226 6.97 6.28 -13.03
CA LEU A 226 7.02 6.70 -14.42
C LEU A 226 8.20 6.08 -15.17
N CYS A 227 9.40 6.09 -14.57
CA CYS A 227 10.58 5.45 -15.16
C CYS A 227 10.35 3.96 -15.43
N VAL A 228 9.79 3.22 -14.47
CA VAL A 228 9.54 1.79 -14.62
C VAL A 228 8.46 1.51 -15.67
N ILE A 229 7.38 2.30 -15.69
CA ILE A 229 6.34 2.21 -16.72
C ILE A 229 6.95 2.37 -18.10
N TYR A 230 7.82 3.37 -18.29
CA TYR A 230 8.49 3.62 -19.55
C TYR A 230 9.48 2.50 -19.93
N VAL A 231 10.33 2.06 -19.01
CA VAL A 231 11.36 1.03 -19.24
C VAL A 231 10.74 -0.33 -19.58
N LEU A 232 9.64 -0.70 -18.89
CA LEU A 232 8.94 -1.95 -19.13
C LEU A 232 7.91 -1.87 -20.27
N GLY A 233 7.69 -0.68 -20.86
CA GLY A 233 6.69 -0.46 -21.89
C GLY A 233 5.26 -0.73 -21.41
N LEU A 234 4.95 -0.47 -20.11
CA LEU A 234 3.64 -0.72 -19.56
C LEU A 234 2.62 0.28 -20.10
N THR A 235 1.42 -0.22 -20.41
CA THR A 235 0.33 0.60 -20.96
C THR A 235 -1.00 0.32 -20.25
N GLY A 236 -2.00 1.18 -20.46
CA GLY A 236 -3.36 0.99 -19.99
C GLY A 236 -3.45 0.73 -18.50
N MET A 237 -4.29 -0.22 -18.11
CA MET A 237 -4.61 -0.53 -16.71
C MET A 237 -3.38 -0.86 -15.86
N LEU A 238 -2.45 -1.68 -16.38
CA LEU A 238 -1.27 -2.08 -15.62
C LEU A 238 -0.35 -0.89 -15.30
N ALA A 239 -0.15 0.01 -16.27
CA ALA A 239 0.59 1.26 -16.04
C ALA A 239 -0.08 2.15 -14.98
N GLY A 240 -1.41 2.29 -15.05
CA GLY A 240 -2.19 3.02 -14.07
C GLY A 240 -2.07 2.43 -12.66
N VAL A 241 -2.15 1.11 -12.52
CA VAL A 241 -1.97 0.40 -11.25
C VAL A 241 -0.56 0.65 -10.68
N VAL A 242 0.50 0.47 -11.49
CA VAL A 242 1.87 0.72 -11.05
C VAL A 242 2.07 2.17 -10.62
N MET A 243 1.48 3.13 -11.34
CA MET A 243 1.57 4.55 -10.98
C MET A 243 0.86 4.85 -9.66
N ILE A 244 -0.34 4.32 -9.43
CA ILE A 244 -1.05 4.44 -8.15
C ILE A 244 -0.19 3.85 -7.02
N MET A 245 0.27 2.60 -7.16
CA MET A 245 1.04 1.90 -6.13
C MET A 245 2.35 2.63 -5.78
N ALA A 246 3.08 3.11 -6.80
CA ALA A 246 4.35 3.81 -6.63
C ALA A 246 4.22 5.18 -5.95
N SER A 247 3.09 5.88 -6.16
CA SER A 247 2.86 7.24 -5.65
C SER A 247 2.32 7.30 -4.22
N MET A 248 2.15 6.17 -3.54
CA MET A 248 1.54 6.12 -2.21
C MET A 248 2.42 6.76 -1.10
N PRO A 249 1.78 7.32 -0.06
CA PRO A 249 2.45 7.91 1.09
C PRO A 249 3.18 6.86 1.93
N VAL A 250 3.93 7.31 2.92
CA VAL A 250 4.66 6.41 3.84
C VAL A 250 3.71 5.52 4.63
N ALA A 251 4.04 4.24 4.76
CA ALA A 251 3.21 3.29 5.49
C ALA A 251 3.20 3.58 7.00
N LEU A 252 2.01 3.47 7.61
CA LEU A 252 1.81 3.58 9.06
C LEU A 252 2.67 2.56 9.85
N LEU A 253 2.95 1.40 9.27
CA LEU A 253 3.76 0.36 9.89
C LEU A 253 5.19 0.85 10.22
N ASN A 254 5.75 1.77 9.44
CA ASN A 254 7.06 2.36 9.76
C ASN A 254 7.03 3.09 11.11
N PHE A 255 5.94 3.83 11.41
CA PHE A 255 5.77 4.49 12.71
C PHE A 255 5.56 3.47 13.83
N ILE A 256 4.77 2.44 13.62
CA ILE A 256 4.51 1.41 14.62
C ILE A 256 5.83 0.72 15.03
N ILE A 257 6.66 0.31 14.06
CA ILE A 257 7.96 -0.31 14.34
C ILE A 257 8.90 0.68 15.04
N ALA A 258 8.92 1.92 14.59
CA ALA A 258 9.75 2.97 15.16
C ALA A 258 9.38 3.26 16.62
N ALA A 259 8.09 3.32 16.93
CA ALA A 259 7.57 3.52 18.29
C ALA A 259 7.88 2.32 19.20
N GLU A 260 7.66 1.09 18.70
CA GLU A 260 7.97 -0.15 19.43
C GLU A 260 9.47 -0.25 19.77
N ARG A 261 10.34 0.19 18.86
CA ARG A 261 11.80 0.11 19.00
C ARG A 261 12.44 1.39 19.53
N ASN A 262 11.66 2.40 19.81
CA ASN A 262 12.12 3.72 20.25
C ASN A 262 13.18 4.35 19.31
N VAL A 263 12.94 4.23 18.00
CA VAL A 263 13.82 4.73 16.93
C VAL A 263 13.18 5.95 16.27
N GLU A 264 13.51 7.12 16.74
CA GLU A 264 13.02 8.42 16.24
C GLU A 264 11.48 8.47 15.99
N PRO A 265 10.63 7.96 16.90
CA PRO A 265 9.20 7.81 16.64
C PRO A 265 8.51 9.14 16.29
N ASN A 266 8.95 10.25 16.88
CA ASN A 266 8.38 11.56 16.62
C ASN A 266 8.65 12.04 15.17
N ASN A 267 9.85 11.81 14.65
CA ASN A 267 10.21 12.19 13.28
C ASN A 267 9.47 11.29 12.28
N ILE A 268 9.49 9.99 12.50
CA ILE A 268 8.81 9.01 11.62
C ILE A 268 7.29 9.20 11.66
N GLY A 269 6.71 9.47 12.83
CA GLY A 269 5.30 9.84 12.96
C GLY A 269 4.95 11.08 12.15
N GLY A 270 5.78 12.13 12.23
CA GLY A 270 5.63 13.34 11.43
C GLY A 270 5.64 13.05 9.92
N ILE A 271 6.55 12.18 9.45
CA ILE A 271 6.61 11.78 8.03
C ILE A 271 5.33 11.06 7.60
N VAL A 272 4.86 10.11 8.40
CA VAL A 272 3.63 9.35 8.11
C VAL A 272 2.42 10.26 8.03
N ILE A 273 2.24 11.16 9.01
CA ILE A 273 1.11 12.09 9.05
C ILE A 273 1.14 13.02 7.83
N VAL A 274 2.26 13.71 7.63
CA VAL A 274 2.36 14.71 6.57
C VAL A 274 2.19 14.09 5.21
N SER A 275 2.83 12.92 4.95
CA SER A 275 2.67 12.23 3.66
C SER A 275 1.25 11.71 3.44
N SER A 276 0.59 11.21 4.49
CA SER A 276 -0.79 10.70 4.39
C SER A 276 -1.79 11.85 4.17
N LEU A 277 -1.65 12.97 4.90
CA LEU A 277 -2.49 14.13 4.71
C LEU A 277 -2.27 14.76 3.33
N ALA A 278 -1.01 14.92 2.90
CA ALA A 278 -0.71 15.40 1.55
C ALA A 278 -1.38 14.51 0.50
N MET A 279 -1.35 13.18 0.68
CA MET A 279 -1.96 12.24 -0.25
C MET A 279 -3.48 12.37 -0.30
N VAL A 280 -4.16 12.63 0.81
CA VAL A 280 -5.62 12.89 0.83
C VAL A 280 -6.01 13.99 -0.16
N PHE A 281 -5.22 15.06 -0.24
CA PHE A 281 -5.44 16.14 -1.20
C PHE A 281 -4.95 15.81 -2.62
N LEU A 282 -3.95 14.95 -2.74
CA LEU A 282 -3.35 14.59 -4.03
C LEU A 282 -4.06 13.42 -4.74
N ILE A 283 -4.88 12.62 -4.03
CA ILE A 283 -5.61 11.50 -4.63
C ILE A 283 -6.41 11.92 -5.88
N PRO A 284 -7.22 12.99 -5.86
CA PRO A 284 -7.98 13.38 -7.05
C PRO A 284 -7.07 13.73 -8.24
N LEU A 285 -5.93 14.38 -7.98
CA LEU A 285 -4.96 14.74 -9.01
C LEU A 285 -4.25 13.49 -9.57
N LEU A 286 -3.88 12.56 -8.70
CA LEU A 286 -3.27 11.29 -9.10
C LEU A 286 -4.23 10.46 -9.95
N VAL A 287 -5.48 10.32 -9.53
CA VAL A 287 -6.51 9.59 -10.28
C VAL A 287 -6.77 10.26 -11.62
N TRP A 288 -6.88 11.59 -11.64
CA TRP A 288 -7.00 12.35 -12.89
C TRP A 288 -5.83 12.07 -13.84
N PHE A 289 -4.60 12.16 -13.33
CA PHE A 289 -3.39 11.90 -14.13
C PHE A 289 -3.38 10.48 -14.68
N VAL A 290 -3.69 9.50 -13.85
CA VAL A 290 -3.70 8.08 -14.22
C VAL A 290 -4.73 7.79 -15.31
N LEU A 291 -5.96 8.28 -15.16
CA LEU A 291 -7.03 8.08 -16.16
C LEU A 291 -6.75 8.82 -17.48
N TRP A 292 -6.03 9.96 -17.40
CA TRP A 292 -5.62 10.71 -18.59
C TRP A 292 -4.43 10.10 -19.31
N ALA A 293 -3.39 9.71 -18.55
CA ALA A 293 -2.13 9.23 -19.12
C ALA A 293 -2.18 7.75 -19.55
N PHE A 294 -3.02 6.95 -18.88
CA PHE A 294 -3.12 5.51 -19.09
C PHE A 294 -4.57 5.07 -19.33
N PRO A 295 -5.20 5.52 -20.43
CA PRO A 295 -6.58 5.16 -20.73
C PRO A 295 -6.74 3.64 -20.91
N VAL A 296 -7.89 3.11 -20.44
CA VAL A 296 -8.24 1.66 -20.47
C VAL A 296 -9.25 1.40 -21.56
#